data_e3faf3b4f11ff32c3cd6c48031a066f4
#
_entry.id   e3faf3b4f11ff32c3cd6c48031a066f4
#
_cell.length_a   1.000
_cell.length_b   1.000
_cell.length_c   1.000
_cell.angle_alpha   90.00
_cell.angle_beta   90.00
_cell.angle_gamma   90.00
#
_symmetry.space_group_name_H-M   'P 1'
#
loop_
_entity.id
_entity.type
_entity.pdbx_description
1 polymer ?
#
loop_
_entity_poly.entity_id
_entity_poly.type
_entity_poly.pdbx_seq_one_letter_code
_entity_poly.pdbx_strand_id
1 'polypeptide(L)'
;MRPHVVLLPVLLSASGCIKQMLIDGQIEGTRQGSVAFDRFGDFEAGEMAAASAVLQFEGMLELSPGNEDALFLLTKGYTGFAYAFIEDRMETADDAGDRAGAEYHRKRAKTAYQHAIRYGLQLLGQEADGFEEAKKTPETLKAWVTRSFTDPEDAADLFWTGYAWVSHANLSRDDAEVIANLYIGVALVERSVELDPTYNAHSAEIVLGGVR
;
A
#
# COMPACT_ATOMS: atom_id res chain seq x y z
N MET A 1 -54.66 30.14 8.97
CA MET A 1 -53.58 29.54 8.14
C MET A 1 -52.36 29.39 9.03
N ARG A 2 -52.02 28.14 9.38
CA ARG A 2 -50.86 27.80 10.21
C ARG A 2 -49.68 27.43 9.28
N PRO A 3 -48.46 27.94 9.46
CA PRO A 3 -47.31 27.53 8.70
C PRO A 3 -46.81 26.20 9.28
N HIS A 4 -46.94 25.09 8.54
CA HIS A 4 -46.36 23.80 8.91
C HIS A 4 -44.93 23.70 8.34
N VAL A 5 -44.00 23.89 9.21
CA VAL A 5 -42.74 23.22 9.45
C VAL A 5 -42.26 22.25 8.34
N VAL A 6 -41.31 22.76 7.53
CA VAL A 6 -40.44 21.99 6.63
C VAL A 6 -39.04 21.94 7.27
N LEU A 7 -38.91 21.38 8.48
CA LEU A 7 -37.62 21.34 9.20
C LEU A 7 -37.07 19.92 9.38
N LEU A 8 -37.81 18.85 8.97
CA LEU A 8 -37.41 17.47 9.26
C LEU A 8 -36.35 16.86 8.33
N PRO A 9 -36.24 17.18 7.01
CA PRO A 9 -35.26 16.53 6.17
C PRO A 9 -33.82 17.05 6.32
N VAL A 10 -33.62 18.27 6.83
CA VAL A 10 -32.28 18.88 6.96
C VAL A 10 -31.49 18.28 8.14
N LEU A 11 -32.15 17.84 9.19
CA LEU A 11 -31.49 17.22 10.35
C LEU A 11 -30.97 15.80 10.10
N LEU A 12 -31.60 15.06 9.19
CA LEU A 12 -31.19 13.70 8.85
C LEU A 12 -29.95 13.67 7.94
N SER A 13 -29.76 14.66 7.08
CA SER A 13 -28.58 14.77 6.24
C SER A 13 -27.34 15.22 7.02
N ALA A 14 -27.49 16.03 8.06
CA ALA A 14 -26.38 16.47 8.91
C ALA A 14 -25.77 15.32 9.74
N SER A 15 -26.57 14.33 10.17
CA SER A 15 -26.07 13.21 10.96
C SER A 15 -25.19 12.24 10.15
N GLY A 16 -25.45 12.06 8.84
CA GLY A 16 -24.62 11.27 7.95
C GLY A 16 -23.23 11.88 7.73
N CYS A 17 -23.16 13.18 7.49
CA CYS A 17 -21.89 13.89 7.29
C CYS A 17 -21.01 13.89 8.55
N ILE A 18 -21.60 14.04 9.73
CA ILE A 18 -20.85 14.00 11.01
C ILE A 18 -20.27 12.60 11.25
N LYS A 19 -21.06 11.56 10.99
CA LYS A 19 -20.59 10.17 11.12
C LYS A 19 -19.40 9.91 10.19
N GLN A 20 -19.49 10.30 8.92
CA GLN A 20 -18.41 10.13 7.95
C GLN A 20 -17.16 10.88 8.39
N MET A 21 -17.27 12.13 8.78
CA MET A 21 -16.14 12.92 9.29
C MET A 21 -15.43 12.26 10.48
N LEU A 22 -16.18 11.64 11.39
CA LEU A 22 -15.60 10.93 12.53
C LEU A 22 -14.85 9.66 12.10
N ILE A 23 -15.38 8.92 11.11
CA ILE A 23 -14.73 7.74 10.56
C ILE A 23 -13.43 8.16 9.86
N ASP A 24 -13.48 9.15 8.97
CA ASP A 24 -12.31 9.62 8.22
C ASP A 24 -11.23 10.17 9.16
N GLY A 25 -11.61 10.96 10.17
CA GLY A 25 -10.68 11.46 11.19
C GLY A 25 -10.04 10.35 12.03
N GLN A 26 -10.75 9.24 12.28
CA GLN A 26 -10.17 8.08 12.94
C GLN A 26 -9.15 7.37 12.04
N ILE A 27 -9.44 7.25 10.74
CA ILE A 27 -8.55 6.62 9.76
C ILE A 27 -7.28 7.47 9.61
N GLU A 28 -7.42 8.78 9.45
CA GLU A 28 -6.30 9.73 9.41
C GLU A 28 -5.41 9.63 10.66
N GLY A 29 -6.01 9.64 11.85
CA GLY A 29 -5.29 9.46 13.11
C GLY A 29 -4.57 8.11 13.19
N THR A 30 -5.13 7.05 12.60
CA THR A 30 -4.49 5.73 12.50
C THR A 30 -3.28 5.79 11.55
N ARG A 31 -3.38 6.46 10.40
CA ARG A 31 -2.24 6.69 9.48
C ARG A 31 -1.12 7.42 10.20
N GLN A 32 -1.42 8.52 10.87
CA GLN A 32 -0.43 9.29 11.63
C GLN A 32 0.23 8.46 12.74
N GLY A 33 -0.55 7.64 13.46
CA GLY A 33 -0.06 6.76 14.52
C GLY A 33 0.73 5.54 14.03
N SER A 34 0.59 5.16 12.76
CA SER A 34 1.22 3.95 12.19
C SER A 34 2.73 3.97 12.21
N VAL A 35 3.36 5.14 12.32
CA VAL A 35 4.82 5.29 12.49
C VAL A 35 5.35 4.66 13.79
N ALA A 36 4.48 4.40 14.77
CA ALA A 36 4.85 3.69 16.00
C ALA A 36 5.27 2.24 15.69
N PHE A 37 4.68 1.63 14.67
CA PHE A 37 5.01 0.27 14.23
C PHE A 37 6.45 0.17 13.72
N ASP A 38 6.95 1.20 13.04
CA ASP A 38 8.31 1.25 12.49
C ASP A 38 9.39 1.26 13.58
N ARG A 39 9.01 1.51 14.84
CA ARG A 39 9.89 1.56 16.03
C ARG A 39 9.64 0.42 17.00
N PHE A 40 8.73 -0.49 16.66
CA PHE A 40 8.35 -1.57 17.54
C PHE A 40 9.40 -2.68 17.51
N GLY A 41 10.04 -2.96 18.65
CA GLY A 41 11.23 -3.82 18.72
C GLY A 41 10.96 -5.29 19.03
N ASP A 42 9.71 -5.71 19.24
CA ASP A 42 9.34 -7.10 19.51
C ASP A 42 8.78 -7.75 18.25
N PHE A 43 9.55 -8.67 17.67
CA PHE A 43 9.22 -9.31 16.39
C PHE A 43 7.92 -10.15 16.47
N GLU A 44 7.77 -10.97 17.52
CA GLU A 44 6.61 -11.86 17.65
C GLU A 44 5.32 -11.08 17.90
N ALA A 45 5.37 -10.08 18.79
CA ALA A 45 4.23 -9.20 19.03
C ALA A 45 3.95 -8.32 17.79
N GLY A 46 4.99 -7.92 17.06
CA GLY A 46 4.88 -7.20 15.79
C GLY A 46 4.14 -7.99 14.71
N GLU A 47 4.43 -9.28 14.57
CA GLU A 47 3.73 -10.16 13.62
C GLU A 47 2.23 -10.24 13.91
N MET A 48 1.86 -10.47 15.17
CA MET A 48 0.46 -10.54 15.59
C MET A 48 -0.26 -9.20 15.37
N ALA A 49 0.42 -8.10 15.69
CA ALA A 49 -0.12 -6.76 15.50
C ALA A 49 -0.30 -6.42 14.02
N ALA A 50 0.66 -6.76 13.16
CA ALA A 50 0.58 -6.52 11.71
C ALA A 50 -0.57 -7.28 11.06
N ALA A 51 -0.72 -8.57 11.38
CA ALA A 51 -1.82 -9.39 10.87
C ALA A 51 -3.21 -8.84 11.29
N SER A 52 -3.32 -8.38 12.55
CA SER A 52 -4.54 -7.75 13.06
C SER A 52 -4.80 -6.40 12.42
N ALA A 53 -3.76 -5.57 12.25
CA ALA A 53 -3.86 -4.24 11.68
C ALA A 53 -4.36 -4.27 10.24
N VAL A 54 -3.83 -5.17 9.40
CA VAL A 54 -4.30 -5.34 8.02
C VAL A 54 -5.80 -5.60 7.95
N LEU A 55 -6.33 -6.50 8.80
CA LEU A 55 -7.79 -6.76 8.85
C LEU A 55 -8.58 -5.54 9.34
N GLN A 56 -8.04 -4.76 10.28
CA GLN A 56 -8.67 -3.52 10.72
C GLN A 56 -8.71 -2.48 9.60
N PHE A 57 -7.63 -2.35 8.83
CA PHE A 57 -7.56 -1.42 7.68
C PHE A 57 -8.55 -1.81 6.57
N GLU A 58 -8.74 -3.11 6.30
CA GLU A 58 -9.81 -3.58 5.40
C GLU A 58 -11.18 -3.10 5.92
N GLY A 59 -11.45 -3.24 7.21
CA GLY A 59 -12.68 -2.75 7.84
C GLY A 59 -12.84 -1.23 7.75
N MET A 60 -11.75 -0.46 7.85
CA MET A 60 -11.78 0.99 7.68
C MET A 60 -12.14 1.38 6.25
N LEU A 61 -11.56 0.71 5.25
CA LEU A 61 -11.89 0.95 3.85
C LEU A 61 -13.34 0.60 3.52
N GLU A 62 -13.90 -0.46 4.11
CA GLU A 62 -15.33 -0.81 3.98
C GLU A 62 -16.25 0.27 4.61
N LEU A 63 -15.83 0.92 5.70
CA LEU A 63 -16.58 1.99 6.35
C LEU A 63 -16.47 3.33 5.61
N SER A 64 -15.36 3.56 4.90
CA SER A 64 -15.11 4.76 4.10
C SER A 64 -14.49 4.37 2.76
N PRO A 65 -15.30 3.90 1.80
CA PRO A 65 -14.81 3.48 0.49
C PRO A 65 -14.08 4.61 -0.24
N GLY A 66 -12.86 4.31 -0.72
CA GLY A 66 -12.02 5.27 -1.41
C GLY A 66 -11.27 6.24 -0.49
N ASN A 67 -11.27 6.05 0.83
CA ASN A 67 -10.48 6.86 1.74
C ASN A 67 -8.98 6.62 1.48
N GLU A 68 -8.24 7.69 1.18
CA GLU A 68 -6.82 7.65 0.80
C GLU A 68 -5.93 7.13 1.92
N ASP A 69 -6.19 7.53 3.15
CA ASP A 69 -5.44 7.05 4.32
C ASP A 69 -5.64 5.55 4.55
N ALA A 70 -6.87 5.04 4.34
CA ALA A 70 -7.14 3.60 4.42
C ALA A 70 -6.44 2.83 3.30
N LEU A 71 -6.44 3.34 2.07
CA LEU A 71 -5.72 2.75 0.94
C LEU A 71 -4.20 2.74 1.19
N PHE A 72 -3.66 3.83 1.72
CA PHE A 72 -2.25 3.91 2.12
C PHE A 72 -1.91 2.88 3.21
N LEU A 73 -2.71 2.83 4.28
CA LEU A 73 -2.52 1.88 5.38
C LEU A 73 -2.54 0.42 4.90
N LEU A 74 -3.43 0.10 3.96
CA LEU A 74 -3.50 -1.24 3.35
C LEU A 74 -2.29 -1.52 2.47
N THR A 75 -1.86 -0.57 1.66
CA THR A 75 -0.67 -0.70 0.80
C THR A 75 0.58 -0.93 1.65
N LYS A 76 0.84 -0.06 2.62
CA LYS A 76 1.97 -0.18 3.56
C LYS A 76 1.85 -1.44 4.42
N GLY A 77 0.66 -1.69 4.97
CA GLY A 77 0.40 -2.80 5.89
C GLY A 77 0.62 -4.17 5.26
N TYR A 78 0.04 -4.42 4.08
CA TYR A 78 0.26 -5.68 3.36
C TYR A 78 1.70 -5.85 2.91
N THR A 79 2.36 -4.78 2.44
CA THR A 79 3.77 -4.82 2.04
C THR A 79 4.67 -5.14 3.22
N GLY A 80 4.51 -4.41 4.33
CA GLY A 80 5.31 -4.61 5.54
C GLY A 80 5.07 -5.99 6.18
N PHE A 81 3.81 -6.45 6.23
CA PHE A 81 3.47 -7.77 6.76
C PHE A 81 4.08 -8.90 5.91
N ALA A 82 4.01 -8.77 4.58
CA ALA A 82 4.61 -9.76 3.68
C ALA A 82 6.13 -9.82 3.85
N TYR A 83 6.79 -8.67 3.80
CA TYR A 83 8.25 -8.57 3.86
C TYR A 83 8.81 -9.01 5.22
N ALA A 84 8.32 -8.41 6.31
CA ALA A 84 8.93 -8.61 7.61
C ALA A 84 8.61 -9.96 8.24
N PHE A 85 7.46 -10.58 7.92
CA PHE A 85 7.00 -11.76 8.65
C PHE A 85 6.74 -12.97 7.76
N ILE A 86 6.11 -12.79 6.59
CA ILE A 86 5.79 -13.96 5.74
C ILE A 86 7.04 -14.44 5.02
N GLU A 87 7.87 -13.52 4.50
CA GLU A 87 9.15 -13.87 3.85
C GLU A 87 10.14 -14.46 4.86
N ASP A 88 10.23 -13.92 6.08
CA ASP A 88 11.06 -14.49 7.16
C ASP A 88 10.69 -15.97 7.43
N ARG A 89 9.40 -16.28 7.49
CA ARG A 89 8.93 -17.66 7.63
C ARG A 89 9.24 -18.51 6.41
N MET A 90 9.20 -17.94 5.23
CA MET A 90 9.57 -18.62 3.98
C MET A 90 11.07 -18.99 4.01
N GLU A 91 11.93 -18.03 4.35
CA GLU A 91 13.37 -18.22 4.44
C GLU A 91 13.74 -19.22 5.53
N THR A 92 13.12 -19.11 6.71
CA THR A 92 13.30 -20.07 7.81
C THR A 92 12.95 -21.50 7.39
N ALA A 93 11.86 -21.70 6.65
CA ALA A 93 11.45 -23.01 6.15
C ALA A 93 12.43 -23.53 5.08
N ASP A 94 12.93 -22.66 4.19
CA ASP A 94 13.89 -23.00 3.15
C ASP A 94 15.24 -23.42 3.77
N ASP A 95 15.74 -22.67 4.73
CA ASP A 95 16.96 -22.97 5.49
C ASP A 95 16.87 -24.30 6.25
N ALA A 96 15.70 -24.65 6.75
CA ALA A 96 15.41 -25.94 7.38
C ALA A 96 15.24 -27.10 6.37
N GLY A 97 15.25 -26.82 5.06
CA GLY A 97 14.99 -27.79 4.00
C GLY A 97 13.51 -28.17 3.86
N ASP A 98 12.60 -27.48 4.51
CA ASP A 98 11.15 -27.65 4.36
C ASP A 98 10.63 -26.93 3.11
N ARG A 99 10.80 -27.57 1.96
CA ARG A 99 10.36 -27.03 0.66
C ARG A 99 8.84 -26.78 0.61
N ALA A 100 8.05 -27.60 1.30
CA ALA A 100 6.60 -27.45 1.28
C ALA A 100 6.17 -26.23 2.10
N GLY A 101 6.79 -26.02 3.28
CA GLY A 101 6.60 -24.84 4.12
C GLY A 101 7.06 -23.57 3.40
N ALA A 102 8.25 -23.59 2.79
CA ALA A 102 8.76 -22.45 2.02
C ALA A 102 7.81 -22.07 0.87
N GLU A 103 7.32 -23.02 0.10
CA GLU A 103 6.37 -22.75 -1.00
C GLU A 103 5.01 -22.27 -0.50
N TYR A 104 4.54 -22.78 0.65
CA TYR A 104 3.32 -22.28 1.29
C TYR A 104 3.45 -20.80 1.67
N HIS A 105 4.56 -20.42 2.31
CA HIS A 105 4.79 -19.02 2.70
C HIS A 105 5.06 -18.13 1.49
N ARG A 106 5.75 -18.62 0.46
CA ARG A 106 5.94 -17.89 -0.81
C ARG A 106 4.60 -17.48 -1.43
N LYS A 107 3.66 -18.41 -1.53
CA LYS A 107 2.30 -18.12 -2.05
C LYS A 107 1.57 -17.08 -1.22
N ARG A 108 1.68 -17.16 0.11
CA ARG A 108 1.08 -16.17 1.01
C ARG A 108 1.69 -14.78 0.81
N ALA A 109 3.01 -14.68 0.72
CA ALA A 109 3.68 -13.40 0.47
C ALA A 109 3.28 -12.81 -0.88
N LYS A 110 3.28 -13.60 -1.96
CA LYS A 110 2.79 -13.17 -3.29
C LYS A 110 1.37 -12.63 -3.22
N THR A 111 0.46 -13.31 -2.52
CA THR A 111 -0.93 -12.85 -2.35
C THR A 111 -0.99 -11.54 -1.58
N ALA A 112 -0.22 -11.37 -0.50
CA ALA A 112 -0.19 -10.14 0.26
C ALA A 112 0.33 -8.97 -0.59
N TYR A 113 1.40 -9.15 -1.36
CA TYR A 113 1.89 -8.13 -2.29
C TYR A 113 0.87 -7.78 -3.38
N GLN A 114 0.11 -8.75 -3.90
CA GLN A 114 -0.96 -8.48 -4.85
C GLN A 114 -2.07 -7.61 -4.24
N HIS A 115 -2.41 -7.83 -2.98
CA HIS A 115 -3.33 -6.94 -2.26
C HIS A 115 -2.75 -5.53 -2.13
N ALA A 116 -1.48 -5.42 -1.71
CA ALA A 116 -0.80 -4.13 -1.59
C ALA A 116 -0.77 -3.37 -2.93
N ILE A 117 -0.38 -4.04 -4.03
CA ILE A 117 -0.37 -3.46 -5.38
C ILE A 117 -1.77 -2.96 -5.77
N ARG A 118 -2.81 -3.75 -5.52
CA ARG A 118 -4.19 -3.37 -5.84
C ARG A 118 -4.62 -2.11 -5.11
N TYR A 119 -4.34 -2.00 -3.80
CA TYR A 119 -4.69 -0.82 -3.02
C TYR A 119 -3.82 0.38 -3.37
N GLY A 120 -2.53 0.17 -3.60
CA GLY A 120 -1.63 1.21 -4.05
C GLY A 120 -2.02 1.80 -5.41
N LEU A 121 -2.43 0.96 -6.37
CA LEU A 121 -2.94 1.45 -7.66
C LEU A 121 -4.28 2.19 -7.53
N GLN A 122 -5.14 1.82 -6.58
CA GLN A 122 -6.35 2.59 -6.28
C GLN A 122 -6.00 3.96 -5.69
N LEU A 123 -5.02 4.01 -4.79
CA LEU A 123 -4.52 5.24 -4.19
C LEU A 123 -3.94 6.18 -5.26
N LEU A 124 -2.97 5.70 -6.03
CA LEU A 124 -2.36 6.48 -7.10
C LEU A 124 -3.37 6.92 -8.18
N GLY A 125 -4.42 6.11 -8.41
CA GLY A 125 -5.49 6.40 -9.34
C GLY A 125 -6.43 7.53 -8.89
N GLN A 126 -6.39 7.95 -7.63
CA GLN A 126 -7.13 9.13 -7.15
C GLN A 126 -6.40 10.43 -7.51
N GLU A 127 -5.07 10.39 -7.51
CA GLU A 127 -4.21 11.50 -7.92
C GLU A 127 -4.16 11.66 -9.45
N ALA A 128 -4.08 10.56 -10.19
CA ALA A 128 -3.79 10.60 -11.61
C ALA A 128 -4.47 9.50 -12.43
N ASP A 129 -5.25 9.91 -13.40
CA ASP A 129 -5.81 9.04 -14.44
C ASP A 129 -4.75 8.57 -15.46
N GLY A 130 -5.07 7.49 -16.18
CA GLY A 130 -4.32 7.06 -17.35
C GLY A 130 -3.21 6.06 -17.12
N PHE A 131 -3.13 5.43 -15.93
CA PHE A 131 -2.15 4.39 -15.62
C PHE A 131 -2.16 3.22 -16.62
N GLU A 132 -3.34 2.73 -17.02
CA GLU A 132 -3.48 1.59 -17.94
C GLU A 132 -2.85 1.85 -19.33
N GLU A 133 -2.90 3.09 -19.79
CA GLU A 133 -2.23 3.49 -21.02
C GLU A 133 -0.74 3.72 -20.79
N ALA A 134 -0.40 4.37 -19.69
CA ALA A 134 0.98 4.71 -19.32
C ALA A 134 1.85 3.45 -19.12
N LYS A 135 1.31 2.41 -18.52
CA LYS A 135 2.04 1.17 -18.20
C LYS A 135 2.39 0.30 -19.41
N LYS A 136 2.02 0.68 -20.63
CA LYS A 136 2.29 -0.12 -21.83
C LYS A 136 3.76 -0.16 -22.20
N THR A 137 4.50 0.89 -21.91
CA THR A 137 5.97 0.92 -22.10
C THR A 137 6.67 1.64 -20.95
N PRO A 138 7.96 1.35 -20.71
CA PRO A 138 8.76 2.06 -19.70
C PRO A 138 8.78 3.58 -19.92
N GLU A 139 8.86 4.04 -21.19
CA GLU A 139 8.95 5.46 -21.53
C GLU A 139 7.65 6.20 -21.21
N THR A 140 6.50 5.61 -21.58
CA THR A 140 5.19 6.22 -21.32
C THR A 140 4.88 6.23 -19.82
N LEU A 141 5.28 5.18 -19.10
CA LEU A 141 5.15 5.11 -17.65
C LEU A 141 6.00 6.18 -16.96
N LYS A 142 7.28 6.30 -17.33
CA LYS A 142 8.17 7.32 -16.76
C LYS A 142 7.64 8.73 -17.00
N ALA A 143 7.15 9.01 -18.21
CA ALA A 143 6.54 10.30 -18.50
C ALA A 143 5.26 10.56 -17.68
N TRP A 144 4.47 9.52 -17.42
CA TRP A 144 3.26 9.63 -16.61
C TRP A 144 3.57 9.89 -15.15
N VAL A 145 4.44 9.11 -14.50
CA VAL A 145 4.78 9.31 -13.08
C VAL A 145 5.43 10.67 -12.85
N THR A 146 6.31 11.13 -13.77
CA THR A 146 6.98 12.42 -13.63
C THR A 146 6.01 13.60 -13.75
N ARG A 147 5.00 13.50 -14.60
CA ARG A 147 4.01 14.55 -14.81
C ARG A 147 2.94 14.59 -13.72
N SER A 148 2.53 13.41 -13.23
CA SER A 148 1.37 13.28 -12.36
C SER A 148 1.70 13.46 -10.89
N PHE A 149 2.86 13.01 -10.45
CA PHE A 149 3.28 13.06 -9.05
C PHE A 149 4.42 14.07 -8.93
N THR A 150 4.14 15.22 -8.36
CA THR A 150 5.07 16.35 -8.29
C THR A 150 5.33 16.85 -6.89
N ASP A 151 4.51 16.45 -5.92
CA ASP A 151 4.63 16.83 -4.53
C ASP A 151 5.56 15.85 -3.77
N PRO A 152 6.43 16.31 -2.87
CA PRO A 152 7.18 15.44 -1.98
C PRO A 152 6.30 14.49 -1.15
N GLU A 153 5.06 14.84 -0.86
CA GLU A 153 4.10 14.00 -0.13
C GLU A 153 3.72 12.74 -0.92
N ASP A 154 3.77 12.77 -2.25
CA ASP A 154 3.51 11.61 -3.13
C ASP A 154 4.56 10.51 -2.98
N ALA A 155 5.75 10.85 -2.46
CA ALA A 155 6.87 9.90 -2.34
C ALA A 155 6.49 8.65 -1.54
N ALA A 156 5.68 8.80 -0.50
CA ALA A 156 5.23 7.70 0.34
C ALA A 156 4.36 6.69 -0.42
N ASP A 157 3.39 7.17 -1.17
CA ASP A 157 2.40 6.37 -1.89
C ASP A 157 3.07 5.62 -3.05
N LEU A 158 3.96 6.31 -3.77
CA LEU A 158 4.80 5.73 -4.83
C LEU A 158 5.75 4.66 -4.29
N PHE A 159 6.43 4.94 -3.15
CA PHE A 159 7.36 4.00 -2.53
C PHE A 159 6.68 2.68 -2.18
N TRP A 160 5.61 2.72 -1.38
CA TRP A 160 4.98 1.50 -0.89
C TRP A 160 4.32 0.69 -2.00
N THR A 161 3.74 1.37 -3.00
CA THR A 161 3.18 0.70 -4.19
C THR A 161 4.26 0.04 -5.03
N GLY A 162 5.35 0.76 -5.30
CA GLY A 162 6.48 0.26 -6.06
C GLY A 162 7.23 -0.86 -5.33
N TYR A 163 7.41 -0.75 -4.01
CA TYR A 163 8.04 -1.78 -3.19
C TYR A 163 7.24 -3.10 -3.23
N ALA A 164 5.93 -3.03 -3.07
CA ALA A 164 5.07 -4.21 -3.21
C ALA A 164 5.24 -4.87 -4.58
N TRP A 165 5.33 -4.07 -5.64
CA TRP A 165 5.50 -4.57 -7.01
C TRP A 165 6.84 -5.29 -7.20
N VAL A 166 7.94 -4.65 -6.79
CA VAL A 166 9.28 -5.22 -6.88
C VAL A 166 9.39 -6.51 -6.08
N SER A 167 8.88 -6.53 -4.85
CA SER A 167 8.89 -7.71 -3.97
C SER A 167 8.05 -8.86 -4.55
N HIS A 168 6.86 -8.56 -5.09
CA HIS A 168 6.06 -9.55 -5.80
C HIS A 168 6.82 -10.17 -6.98
N ALA A 169 7.51 -9.36 -7.78
CA ALA A 169 8.31 -9.83 -8.91
C ALA A 169 9.50 -10.70 -8.45
N ASN A 170 10.17 -10.31 -7.37
CA ASN A 170 11.27 -11.10 -6.79
C ASN A 170 10.85 -12.51 -6.36
N LEU A 171 9.64 -12.66 -5.85
CA LEU A 171 9.08 -13.96 -5.48
C LEU A 171 8.49 -14.74 -6.67
N SER A 172 8.37 -14.10 -7.84
CA SER A 172 7.70 -14.63 -9.04
C SER A 172 8.66 -14.73 -10.24
N ARG A 173 9.94 -15.06 -10.00
CA ARG A 173 10.98 -15.10 -11.07
C ARG A 173 10.71 -16.12 -12.15
N ASP A 174 9.86 -17.10 -11.88
CA ASP A 174 9.39 -18.13 -12.81
C ASP A 174 8.21 -17.67 -13.68
N ASP A 175 7.63 -16.49 -13.40
CA ASP A 175 6.52 -15.91 -14.13
C ASP A 175 7.02 -14.80 -15.07
N ALA A 176 7.10 -15.13 -16.36
CA ALA A 176 7.62 -14.21 -17.37
C ALA A 176 6.78 -12.93 -17.52
N GLU A 177 5.47 -13.00 -17.28
CA GLU A 177 4.59 -11.83 -17.35
C GLU A 177 4.84 -10.88 -16.18
N VAL A 178 4.99 -11.41 -14.97
CA VAL A 178 5.33 -10.62 -13.78
C VAL A 178 6.68 -9.94 -13.96
N ILE A 179 7.68 -10.67 -14.45
CA ILE A 179 9.03 -10.11 -14.69
C ILE A 179 9.02 -9.06 -15.80
N ALA A 180 8.26 -9.26 -16.86
CA ALA A 180 8.13 -8.26 -17.93
C ALA A 180 7.56 -6.92 -17.42
N ASN A 181 6.79 -6.94 -16.35
CA ASN A 181 6.17 -5.77 -15.73
C ASN A 181 6.95 -5.21 -14.52
N LEU A 182 8.12 -5.76 -14.19
CA LEU A 182 8.96 -5.28 -13.07
C LEU A 182 9.31 -3.79 -13.17
N TYR A 183 9.50 -3.28 -14.40
CA TYR A 183 9.80 -1.86 -14.63
C TYR A 183 8.74 -0.91 -14.05
N ILE A 184 7.50 -1.37 -13.83
CA ILE A 184 6.45 -0.56 -13.22
C ILE A 184 6.81 -0.25 -11.77
N GLY A 185 7.13 -1.27 -10.98
CA GLY A 185 7.56 -1.07 -9.60
C GLY A 185 8.83 -0.22 -9.50
N VAL A 186 9.80 -0.48 -10.39
CA VAL A 186 11.05 0.30 -10.46
C VAL A 186 10.76 1.78 -10.72
N ALA A 187 9.93 2.11 -11.71
CA ALA A 187 9.61 3.50 -12.05
C ALA A 187 8.91 4.25 -10.90
N LEU A 188 8.03 3.57 -10.16
CA LEU A 188 7.37 4.15 -8.98
C LEU A 188 8.38 4.44 -7.86
N VAL A 189 9.26 3.48 -7.55
CA VAL A 189 10.30 3.68 -6.52
C VAL A 189 11.31 4.74 -6.94
N GLU A 190 11.75 4.76 -8.21
CA GLU A 190 12.63 5.81 -8.73
C GLU A 190 12.00 7.20 -8.58
N ARG A 191 10.72 7.35 -8.90
CA ARG A 191 10.02 8.61 -8.72
C ARG A 191 9.91 9.02 -7.26
N SER A 192 9.66 8.09 -6.35
CA SER A 192 9.68 8.35 -4.92
C SER A 192 11.03 8.95 -4.46
N VAL A 193 12.15 8.38 -4.92
CA VAL A 193 13.52 8.91 -4.62
C VAL A 193 13.72 10.31 -5.20
N GLU A 194 13.20 10.59 -6.40
CA GLU A 194 13.30 11.92 -7.00
C GLU A 194 12.54 12.99 -6.19
N LEU A 195 11.42 12.61 -5.57
CA LEU A 195 10.58 13.53 -4.79
C LEU A 195 11.09 13.71 -3.35
N ASP A 196 11.42 12.61 -2.68
CA ASP A 196 12.04 12.63 -1.34
C ASP A 196 13.07 11.50 -1.21
N PRO A 197 14.35 11.78 -1.45
CA PRO A 197 15.42 10.78 -1.33
C PRO A 197 15.62 10.28 0.10
N THR A 198 15.07 10.97 1.10
CA THR A 198 15.25 10.60 2.53
C THR A 198 14.08 9.79 3.06
N TYR A 199 13.01 9.65 2.28
CA TYR A 199 11.83 8.93 2.71
C TYR A 199 12.16 7.53 3.21
N ASN A 200 11.55 7.15 4.31
CA ASN A 200 11.71 5.84 4.96
C ASN A 200 13.19 5.43 5.12
N ALA A 201 14.02 6.36 5.61
CA ALA A 201 15.45 6.15 5.88
C ALA A 201 16.24 5.61 4.67
N HIS A 202 15.99 6.13 3.47
CA HIS A 202 16.62 5.72 2.21
C HIS A 202 16.31 4.27 1.76
N SER A 203 15.22 3.66 2.27
CA SER A 203 14.87 2.28 1.93
C SER A 203 14.63 2.06 0.43
N ALA A 204 14.26 3.10 -0.31
CA ALA A 204 14.07 3.03 -1.74
C ALA A 204 15.37 2.64 -2.50
N GLU A 205 16.54 3.08 -2.02
CA GLU A 205 17.83 2.70 -2.61
C GLU A 205 18.14 1.21 -2.41
N ILE A 206 17.70 0.65 -1.27
CA ILE A 206 17.84 -0.78 -0.98
C ILE A 206 16.94 -1.59 -1.92
N VAL A 207 15.68 -1.17 -2.10
CA VAL A 207 14.73 -1.82 -3.01
C VAL A 207 15.28 -1.82 -4.44
N LEU A 208 15.77 -0.69 -4.93
CA LEU A 208 16.37 -0.56 -6.27
C LEU A 208 17.68 -1.35 -6.41
N GLY A 209 18.47 -1.48 -5.34
CA GLY A 209 19.68 -2.29 -5.32
C GLY A 209 19.41 -3.78 -5.53
N GLY A 210 18.27 -4.29 -5.07
CA GLY A 210 17.84 -5.68 -5.23
C GLY A 210 17.36 -6.06 -6.63
N VAL A 211 17.19 -5.10 -7.55
CA VAL A 211 16.71 -5.33 -8.94
C VAL A 211 17.81 -5.17 -9.99
N ARG A 212 19.01 -4.77 -9.59
CA ARG A 212 20.20 -4.56 -10.48
C ARG A 212 21.12 -5.80 -10.55
#